data_149f3907bf51b5c8c53b03e4cbe79575
#
_entry.id   149f3907bf51b5c8c53b03e4cbe79575
#
_cell.length_a   1.000
_cell.length_b   1.000
_cell.length_c   1.000
_cell.angle_alpha   90.00
_cell.angle_beta   90.00
_cell.angle_gamma   90.00
#
_symmetry.space_group_name_H-M   'P 1'
#
loop_
_entity.id
_entity.type
_entity.pdbx_description
1 polymer ?
#
loop_
_entity_poly.entity_id
_entity_poly.type
_entity_poly.pdbx_seq_one_letter_code
_entity_poly.pdbx_strand_id
1 'polypeptide(L)'
;MKTEIKRRDFVTKCFKAGVTGCALLYGNSLFAQDPVKQLHKQDLKNLTYCGYKCTSECSLYKATIENSPELKKKAFEEFKWKEKFGVDFDAEKVFCFGCKPADKPLSINVTACTVRKCAVAKGYECCVECSGLTACDKELWKNYPKFKEIVLQMQNNYISA
;
A
#
# COMPACT_ATOMS: atom_id res chain seq x y z
N MET A 1 37.00 -0.74 -39.75
CA MET A 1 37.63 -0.51 -38.45
C MET A 1 36.70 0.38 -37.61
N LYS A 2 36.02 -0.19 -36.58
CA LYS A 2 35.21 0.59 -35.64
C LYS A 2 36.09 0.95 -34.45
N THR A 3 36.34 2.24 -34.27
CA THR A 3 37.07 2.79 -33.11
C THR A 3 36.12 2.85 -31.91
N GLU A 4 36.29 1.96 -30.94
CA GLU A 4 35.62 2.04 -29.64
C GLU A 4 36.18 3.23 -28.85
N ILE A 5 35.35 4.26 -28.66
CA ILE A 5 35.68 5.41 -27.79
C ILE A 5 35.43 4.95 -26.34
N LYS A 6 36.52 4.79 -25.57
CA LYS A 6 36.42 4.45 -24.13
C LYS A 6 35.72 5.59 -23.38
N ARG A 7 34.83 5.24 -22.46
CA ARG A 7 34.05 6.19 -21.61
C ARG A 7 34.90 7.31 -20.99
N ARG A 8 36.14 7.03 -20.65
CA ARG A 8 37.09 8.02 -20.10
C ARG A 8 37.45 9.14 -21.09
N ASP A 9 37.58 8.83 -22.38
CA ASP A 9 37.97 9.83 -23.42
C ASP A 9 36.80 10.77 -23.73
N PHE A 10 35.56 10.31 -23.57
CA PHE A 10 34.38 11.14 -23.74
C PHE A 10 34.28 12.22 -22.65
N VAL A 11 34.49 11.84 -21.38
CA VAL A 11 34.43 12.75 -20.21
C VAL A 11 35.55 13.83 -20.34
N THR A 12 36.76 13.42 -20.73
CA THR A 12 37.91 14.36 -20.87
C THR A 12 37.73 15.37 -22.01
N LYS A 13 37.07 14.97 -23.09
CA LYS A 13 36.77 15.88 -24.22
C LYS A 13 35.67 16.88 -23.88
N CYS A 14 34.68 16.50 -23.07
CA CYS A 14 33.64 17.43 -22.56
C CYS A 14 34.24 18.53 -21.66
N PHE A 15 35.25 18.18 -20.84
CA PHE A 15 35.92 19.16 -19.95
C PHE A 15 36.77 20.21 -20.71
N LYS A 16 37.34 19.85 -21.85
CA LYS A 16 38.16 20.78 -22.66
C LYS A 16 37.35 21.71 -23.55
N ALA A 17 36.05 21.45 -23.74
CA ALA A 17 35.21 22.26 -24.64
C ALA A 17 34.47 23.40 -23.92
N GLY A 18 34.79 23.72 -22.64
CA GLY A 18 34.26 24.89 -21.93
C GLY A 18 32.74 24.97 -21.85
N VAL A 19 32.05 23.82 -21.75
CA VAL A 19 30.59 23.79 -21.71
C VAL A 19 30.10 24.03 -20.28
N THR A 20 30.07 25.30 -19.87
CA THR A 20 29.36 25.78 -18.69
C THR A 20 27.83 25.67 -18.83
N GLY A 21 27.33 25.22 -19.99
CA GLY A 21 25.90 25.14 -20.29
C GLY A 21 25.19 23.82 -19.88
N CYS A 22 25.93 22.74 -19.63
CA CYS A 22 25.28 21.45 -19.30
C CYS A 22 24.79 21.36 -17.84
N ALA A 23 25.29 22.18 -16.91
CA ALA A 23 24.89 22.15 -15.53
C ALA A 23 23.45 22.69 -15.27
N LEU A 24 22.96 23.57 -16.16
CA LEU A 24 21.61 24.15 -16.03
C LEU A 24 20.50 23.25 -16.57
N LEU A 25 20.82 22.29 -17.44
CA LEU A 25 19.83 21.35 -17.98
C LEU A 25 19.69 20.07 -17.12
N TYR A 26 20.69 19.74 -16.30
CA TYR A 26 20.63 18.61 -15.37
C TYR A 26 20.08 18.98 -13.98
N GLY A 27 20.04 20.26 -13.64
CA GLY A 27 19.57 20.74 -12.33
C GLY A 27 18.06 20.59 -12.12
N ASN A 28 17.27 20.52 -13.18
CA ASN A 28 15.81 20.41 -13.06
C ASN A 28 15.26 18.97 -13.05
N SER A 29 16.07 17.97 -13.36
CA SER A 29 15.58 16.57 -13.36
C SER A 29 15.85 15.83 -12.05
N LEU A 30 16.63 16.40 -11.12
CA LEU A 30 16.85 15.81 -9.79
C LEU A 30 15.74 16.15 -8.78
N PHE A 31 14.80 17.04 -9.14
CA PHE A 31 13.60 17.38 -8.37
C PHE A 31 12.31 17.17 -9.16
N ALA A 32 12.34 16.34 -10.19
CA ALA A 32 11.11 15.77 -10.71
C ALA A 32 10.59 14.80 -9.61
N GLN A 33 9.95 15.37 -8.60
CA GLN A 33 9.01 14.62 -7.77
C GLN A 33 8.03 14.02 -8.76
N ASP A 34 7.96 12.69 -8.80
CA ASP A 34 6.88 12.02 -9.53
C ASP A 34 5.59 12.78 -9.21
N PRO A 35 4.79 13.18 -10.21
CA PRO A 35 3.59 13.95 -9.94
C PRO A 35 2.79 13.16 -8.92
N VAL A 36 2.62 13.75 -7.74
CA VAL A 36 1.91 13.11 -6.63
C VAL A 36 0.56 12.68 -7.18
N LYS A 37 0.39 11.38 -7.38
CA LYS A 37 -0.80 10.83 -8.04
C LYS A 37 -2.02 11.24 -7.22
N GLN A 38 -2.84 12.11 -7.77
CA GLN A 38 -4.10 12.52 -7.16
C GLN A 38 -4.98 11.29 -6.99
N LEU A 39 -5.57 11.15 -5.82
CA LEU A 39 -6.44 10.03 -5.48
C LEU A 39 -7.90 10.50 -5.58
N HIS A 40 -8.68 9.85 -6.43
CA HIS A 40 -10.09 10.15 -6.62
C HIS A 40 -11.00 9.14 -5.92
N LYS A 41 -12.26 9.50 -5.69
CA LYS A 41 -13.23 8.62 -5.00
C LYS A 41 -13.37 7.24 -5.65
N GLN A 42 -13.30 7.16 -6.97
CA GLN A 42 -13.36 5.89 -7.70
C GLN A 42 -12.14 4.99 -7.41
N ASP A 43 -10.97 5.56 -7.09
CA ASP A 43 -9.78 4.78 -6.75
C ASP A 43 -9.93 4.11 -5.38
N LEU A 44 -10.71 4.71 -4.48
CA LEU A 44 -10.96 4.18 -3.14
C LEU A 44 -11.71 2.84 -3.16
N LYS A 45 -12.49 2.55 -4.20
CA LYS A 45 -13.18 1.26 -4.37
C LYS A 45 -12.20 0.09 -4.47
N ASN A 46 -11.00 0.35 -5.01
CA ASN A 46 -9.93 -0.65 -5.16
C ASN A 46 -9.08 -0.83 -3.88
N LEU A 47 -9.30 0.02 -2.88
CA LEU A 47 -8.63 -0.05 -1.59
C LEU A 47 -9.55 -0.68 -0.55
N THR A 48 -8.95 -1.22 0.50
CA THR A 48 -9.70 -1.62 1.70
C THR A 48 -10.18 -0.40 2.47
N TYR A 49 -11.03 -0.59 3.48
CA TYR A 49 -11.46 0.49 4.37
C TYR A 49 -10.30 1.21 5.08
N CYS A 50 -9.20 0.51 5.36
CA CYS A 50 -8.01 1.14 5.95
C CYS A 50 -7.00 1.69 4.92
N GLY A 51 -7.26 1.55 3.62
CA GLY A 51 -6.35 2.01 2.57
C GLY A 51 -5.31 0.97 2.10
N TYR A 52 -5.31 -0.26 2.65
CA TYR A 52 -4.38 -1.30 2.24
C TYR A 52 -4.77 -1.96 0.92
N LYS A 53 -3.80 -2.41 0.13
CA LYS A 53 -4.01 -3.10 -1.15
C LYS A 53 -3.99 -4.61 -0.96
N CYS A 54 -5.06 -5.19 -0.39
CA CYS A 54 -5.12 -6.62 -0.09
C CYS A 54 -4.86 -7.52 -1.30
N THR A 55 -5.39 -7.19 -2.47
CA THR A 55 -5.32 -8.05 -3.66
C THR A 55 -3.90 -8.25 -4.17
N SER A 56 -3.03 -7.26 -4.00
CA SER A 56 -1.65 -7.31 -4.52
C SER A 56 -0.60 -7.64 -3.46
N GLU A 57 -0.85 -7.30 -2.20
CA GLU A 57 0.21 -7.29 -1.17
C GLU A 57 -0.02 -8.30 -0.04
N CYS A 58 -1.27 -8.73 0.20
CA CYS A 58 -1.60 -9.56 1.35
C CYS A 58 -1.33 -11.05 1.11
N SER A 59 -0.45 -11.67 1.90
CA SER A 59 -0.13 -13.10 1.84
C SER A 59 -1.36 -13.98 2.09
N LEU A 60 -2.22 -13.62 3.05
CA LEU A 60 -3.44 -14.36 3.35
C LEU A 60 -4.47 -14.29 2.21
N TYR A 61 -4.62 -13.12 1.55
CA TYR A 61 -5.51 -13.00 0.40
C TYR A 61 -5.05 -13.92 -0.73
N LYS A 62 -3.76 -13.89 -1.07
CA LYS A 62 -3.16 -14.76 -2.10
C LYS A 62 -3.36 -16.23 -1.75
N ALA A 63 -3.04 -16.65 -0.54
CA ALA A 63 -3.24 -18.01 -0.05
C ALA A 63 -4.71 -18.47 -0.14
N THR A 64 -5.65 -17.55 0.06
CA THR A 64 -7.09 -17.83 -0.06
C THR A 64 -7.50 -18.04 -1.51
N ILE A 65 -7.05 -17.20 -2.44
CA ILE A 65 -7.38 -17.30 -3.87
C ILE A 65 -6.75 -18.55 -4.49
N GLU A 66 -5.51 -18.87 -4.13
CA GLU A 66 -4.81 -20.09 -4.57
C GLU A 66 -5.33 -21.36 -3.88
N ASN A 67 -6.12 -21.20 -2.82
CA ASN A 67 -6.65 -22.27 -1.96
C ASN A 67 -5.58 -23.27 -1.49
N SER A 68 -4.37 -22.76 -1.21
CA SER A 68 -3.24 -23.56 -0.74
C SER A 68 -3.22 -23.66 0.80
N PRO A 69 -3.36 -24.88 1.37
CA PRO A 69 -3.29 -25.09 2.81
C PRO A 69 -1.93 -24.66 3.40
N GLU A 70 -0.84 -24.88 2.67
CA GLU A 70 0.52 -24.53 3.10
C GLU A 70 0.67 -23.01 3.22
N LEU A 71 0.21 -22.27 2.19
CA LEU A 71 0.27 -20.81 2.22
C LEU A 71 -0.69 -20.23 3.27
N LYS A 72 -1.87 -20.84 3.46
CA LYS A 72 -2.80 -20.46 4.54
C LYS A 72 -2.17 -20.66 5.91
N LYS A 73 -1.44 -21.78 6.12
CA LYS A 73 -0.72 -22.04 7.38
C LYS A 73 0.35 -21.00 7.62
N LYS A 74 1.17 -20.71 6.62
CA LYS A 74 2.21 -19.67 6.70
C LYS A 74 1.62 -18.30 7.03
N ALA A 75 0.54 -17.91 6.36
CA ALA A 75 -0.14 -16.65 6.64
C ALA A 75 -0.78 -16.63 8.04
N PHE A 76 -1.35 -17.73 8.50
CA PHE A 76 -1.91 -17.88 9.84
C PHE A 76 -0.85 -17.60 10.93
N GLU A 77 0.35 -18.15 10.77
CA GLU A 77 1.49 -17.95 11.66
C GLU A 77 2.02 -16.50 11.57
N GLU A 78 2.20 -15.97 10.35
CA GLU A 78 2.64 -14.59 10.10
C GLU A 78 1.73 -13.56 10.78
N PHE A 79 0.43 -13.74 10.65
CA PHE A 79 -0.56 -12.84 11.26
C PHE A 79 -0.85 -13.15 12.73
N LYS A 80 -0.23 -14.18 13.31
CA LYS A 80 -0.38 -14.59 14.73
C LYS A 80 -1.83 -14.79 15.13
N TRP A 81 -2.58 -15.54 14.31
CA TRP A 81 -4.01 -15.72 14.56
C TRP A 81 -4.31 -16.50 15.84
N LYS A 82 -3.46 -17.46 16.21
CA LYS A 82 -3.60 -18.19 17.46
C LYS A 82 -3.53 -17.26 18.67
N GLU A 83 -2.53 -16.37 18.70
CA GLU A 83 -2.35 -15.42 19.80
C GLU A 83 -3.43 -14.33 19.81
N LYS A 84 -3.84 -13.85 18.63
CA LYS A 84 -4.80 -12.74 18.51
C LYS A 84 -6.25 -13.16 18.72
N PHE A 85 -6.62 -14.36 18.28
CA PHE A 85 -8.01 -14.79 18.22
C PHE A 85 -8.27 -16.07 19.02
N GLY A 86 -7.23 -16.73 19.57
CA GLY A 86 -7.37 -17.97 20.34
C GLY A 86 -7.84 -19.18 19.52
N VAL A 87 -7.61 -19.17 18.20
CA VAL A 87 -8.02 -20.22 17.27
C VAL A 87 -6.86 -21.08 16.85
N ASP A 88 -7.08 -22.38 16.66
CA ASP A 88 -6.11 -23.27 16.05
C ASP A 88 -6.21 -23.21 14.52
N PHE A 89 -5.13 -23.62 13.86
CA PHE A 89 -5.11 -23.66 12.40
C PHE A 89 -6.07 -24.70 11.84
N ASP A 90 -6.94 -24.26 10.96
CA ASP A 90 -7.84 -25.08 10.17
C ASP A 90 -7.88 -24.48 8.76
N ALA A 91 -7.41 -25.23 7.76
CA ALA A 91 -7.27 -24.74 6.38
C ALA A 91 -8.61 -24.29 5.77
N GLU A 92 -9.73 -24.87 6.21
CA GLU A 92 -11.07 -24.50 5.72
C GLU A 92 -11.55 -23.17 6.36
N LYS A 93 -11.13 -22.88 7.59
CA LYS A 93 -11.53 -21.69 8.35
C LYS A 93 -10.57 -20.52 8.18
N VAL A 94 -9.34 -20.78 7.71
CA VAL A 94 -8.35 -19.74 7.43
C VAL A 94 -8.50 -19.26 6.01
N PHE A 95 -9.15 -18.11 5.87
CA PHE A 95 -9.35 -17.43 4.57
C PHE A 95 -9.49 -15.92 4.76
N CYS A 96 -9.32 -15.16 3.67
CA CYS A 96 -9.66 -13.74 3.62
C CYS A 96 -9.89 -13.29 2.17
N PHE A 97 -11.10 -12.89 1.87
CA PHE A 97 -11.47 -12.31 0.56
C PHE A 97 -11.42 -10.78 0.56
N GLY A 98 -10.77 -10.18 1.55
CA GLY A 98 -10.80 -8.73 1.76
C GLY A 98 -11.95 -8.27 2.64
N CYS A 99 -12.07 -6.97 2.84
CA CYS A 99 -13.04 -6.41 3.78
C CYS A 99 -14.28 -5.78 3.12
N LYS A 100 -14.32 -5.67 1.79
CA LYS A 100 -15.42 -5.03 1.04
C LYS A 100 -16.37 -5.98 0.30
N PRO A 101 -15.96 -7.16 -0.20
CA PRO A 101 -16.86 -8.01 -0.96
C PRO A 101 -18.13 -8.33 -0.15
N ALA A 102 -19.29 -8.10 -0.76
CA ALA A 102 -20.58 -8.36 -0.14
C ALA A 102 -21.05 -9.83 -0.33
N ASP A 103 -20.52 -10.49 -1.36
CA ASP A 103 -20.85 -11.85 -1.80
C ASP A 103 -19.94 -12.94 -1.18
N LYS A 104 -18.94 -12.55 -0.39
CA LYS A 104 -17.97 -13.46 0.22
C LYS A 104 -18.07 -13.44 1.75
N PRO A 105 -17.80 -14.57 2.42
CA PRO A 105 -17.76 -14.61 3.87
C PRO A 105 -16.62 -13.74 4.41
N LEU A 106 -16.91 -13.08 5.54
CA LEU A 106 -15.92 -12.28 6.25
C LEU A 106 -15.10 -13.18 7.18
N SER A 107 -13.80 -13.10 7.06
CA SER A 107 -12.87 -13.79 7.96
C SER A 107 -12.83 -13.15 9.35
N ILE A 108 -12.29 -13.87 10.35
CA ILE A 108 -12.23 -13.44 11.74
C ILE A 108 -11.52 -12.09 11.92
N ASN A 109 -10.39 -11.88 11.22
CA ASN A 109 -9.65 -10.62 11.26
C ASN A 109 -10.43 -9.45 10.68
N VAL A 110 -11.30 -9.69 9.69
CA VAL A 110 -12.17 -8.68 9.08
C VAL A 110 -13.35 -8.33 9.97
N THR A 111 -13.99 -9.33 10.58
CA THR A 111 -15.11 -9.13 11.52
C THR A 111 -14.65 -8.44 12.80
N ALA A 112 -13.46 -8.73 13.29
CA ALA A 112 -12.87 -8.08 14.47
C ALA A 112 -12.40 -6.64 14.20
N CYS A 113 -12.19 -6.26 12.92
CA CYS A 113 -11.55 -4.98 12.57
C CYS A 113 -12.41 -3.77 12.97
N THR A 114 -11.92 -2.99 13.94
CA THR A 114 -12.59 -1.77 14.43
C THR A 114 -12.57 -0.63 13.40
N VAL A 115 -11.56 -0.58 12.52
CA VAL A 115 -11.47 0.39 11.41
C VAL A 115 -12.58 0.12 10.41
N ARG A 116 -12.78 -1.14 9.99
CA ARG A 116 -13.87 -1.52 9.09
C ARG A 116 -15.23 -1.15 9.67
N LYS A 117 -15.49 -1.54 10.92
CA LYS A 117 -16.76 -1.23 11.60
C LYS A 117 -17.06 0.27 11.59
N CYS A 118 -16.03 1.09 11.88
CA CYS A 118 -16.16 2.55 11.88
C CYS A 118 -16.41 3.12 10.48
N ALA A 119 -15.68 2.67 9.45
CA ALA A 119 -15.84 3.16 8.09
C ALA A 119 -17.22 2.81 7.52
N VAL A 120 -17.68 1.56 7.74
CA VAL A 120 -19.03 1.12 7.33
C VAL A 120 -20.11 1.95 8.03
N ALA A 121 -20.01 2.17 9.34
CA ALA A 121 -20.99 2.97 10.09
C ALA A 121 -21.05 4.44 9.62
N LYS A 122 -19.98 4.96 9.05
CA LYS A 122 -19.91 6.33 8.51
C LYS A 122 -20.19 6.42 7.01
N GLY A 123 -20.42 5.31 6.32
CA GLY A 123 -20.64 5.26 4.88
C GLY A 123 -19.38 5.59 4.07
N TYR A 124 -18.18 5.43 4.64
CA TYR A 124 -16.93 5.71 3.93
C TYR A 124 -16.46 4.51 3.12
N GLU A 125 -15.95 4.76 1.92
CA GLU A 125 -15.25 3.77 1.11
C GLU A 125 -13.86 3.47 1.66
N CYS A 126 -13.22 4.47 2.28
CA CYS A 126 -11.89 4.35 2.85
C CYS A 126 -11.68 5.37 3.98
N CYS A 127 -10.79 5.07 4.94
CA CYS A 127 -10.39 6.02 5.98
C CYS A 127 -9.76 7.31 5.45
N VAL A 128 -9.32 7.32 4.20
CA VAL A 128 -8.88 8.53 3.48
C VAL A 128 -9.95 9.62 3.48
N GLU A 129 -11.25 9.26 3.46
CA GLU A 129 -12.36 10.21 3.50
C GLU A 129 -12.63 10.79 4.90
N CYS A 130 -12.00 10.25 5.93
CA CYS A 130 -12.30 10.61 7.31
C CYS A 130 -11.49 11.82 7.77
N SER A 131 -12.12 12.96 8.01
CA SER A 131 -11.47 14.16 8.56
C SER A 131 -10.79 13.95 9.92
N GLY A 132 -11.27 12.97 10.72
CA GLY A 132 -10.69 12.61 12.01
C GLY A 132 -9.56 11.59 11.95
N LEU A 133 -9.00 11.26 10.77
CA LEU A 133 -7.98 10.23 10.63
C LEU A 133 -6.71 10.54 11.43
N THR A 134 -6.28 11.78 11.45
CA THR A 134 -5.09 12.23 12.20
C THR A 134 -5.19 11.89 13.68
N ALA A 135 -6.32 12.18 14.30
CA ALA A 135 -6.58 11.91 15.73
C ALA A 135 -7.11 10.48 16.00
N CYS A 136 -7.21 9.64 14.97
CA CYS A 136 -7.79 8.32 15.13
C CYS A 136 -6.89 7.39 15.95
N ASP A 137 -7.43 6.85 17.04
CA ASP A 137 -6.74 6.01 18.03
C ASP A 137 -7.06 4.51 17.94
N LYS A 138 -7.69 4.07 16.84
CA LYS A 138 -8.02 2.66 16.65
C LYS A 138 -6.77 1.79 16.67
N GLU A 139 -6.93 0.58 17.19
CA GLU A 139 -5.85 -0.38 17.43
C GLU A 139 -4.95 -0.60 16.19
N LEU A 140 -5.54 -0.67 14.99
CA LEU A 140 -4.77 -0.80 13.74
C LEU A 140 -3.71 0.29 13.62
N TRP A 141 -4.07 1.53 13.93
CA TRP A 141 -3.16 2.67 13.80
C TRP A 141 -2.10 2.72 14.88
N LYS A 142 -2.41 2.22 16.08
CA LYS A 142 -1.42 2.07 17.18
C LYS A 142 -0.41 0.99 16.85
N ASN A 143 -0.86 -0.13 16.27
CA ASN A 143 0.00 -1.26 15.94
C ASN A 143 0.84 -1.02 14.66
N TYR A 144 0.37 -0.15 13.76
CA TYR A 144 1.02 0.14 12.48
C TYR A 144 1.13 1.64 12.20
N PRO A 145 1.90 2.41 13.01
CA PRO A 145 1.98 3.87 12.88
C PRO A 145 2.53 4.32 11.52
N LYS A 146 3.54 3.64 10.99
CA LYS A 146 4.08 3.93 9.65
C LYS A 146 3.04 3.75 8.54
N PHE A 147 2.17 2.78 8.67
CA PHE A 147 1.07 2.60 7.72
C PHE A 147 0.03 3.72 7.86
N LYS A 148 -0.26 4.19 9.07
CA LYS A 148 -1.10 5.37 9.28
C LYS A 148 -0.56 6.60 8.56
N GLU A 149 0.76 6.83 8.60
CA GLU A 149 1.42 7.94 7.90
C GLU A 149 1.21 7.84 6.38
N ILE A 150 1.34 6.65 5.79
CA ILE A 150 1.06 6.43 4.37
C ILE A 150 -0.40 6.80 4.05
N VAL A 151 -1.36 6.38 4.88
CA VAL A 151 -2.78 6.68 4.64
C VAL A 151 -3.09 8.17 4.84
N LEU A 152 -2.40 8.86 5.74
CA LEU A 152 -2.47 10.33 5.87
C LEU A 152 -1.92 11.05 4.63
N GLN A 153 -0.83 10.56 4.05
CA GLN A 153 -0.33 11.09 2.77
C GLN A 153 -1.34 10.84 1.64
N MET A 154 -1.98 9.67 1.59
CA MET A 154 -3.06 9.39 0.65
C MET A 154 -4.24 10.36 0.84
N GLN A 155 -4.58 10.70 2.09
CA GLN A 155 -5.63 11.68 2.41
C GLN A 155 -5.29 13.08 1.89
N ASN A 156 -4.04 13.53 2.06
CA ASN A 156 -3.59 14.83 1.55
C ASN A 156 -3.68 14.94 0.01
N ASN A 157 -3.61 13.79 -0.67
CA ASN A 157 -3.70 13.70 -2.13
C ASN A 157 -5.12 13.38 -2.63
N TYR A 158 -6.05 13.20 -1.71
CA TYR A 158 -7.44 12.86 -2.03
C TYR A 158 -8.23 14.10 -2.43
N ILE A 159 -8.84 14.05 -3.60
CA ILE A 159 -9.75 15.06 -4.09
C ILE A 159 -11.17 14.52 -3.97
N SER A 160 -11.93 15.07 -3.03
CA SER A 160 -13.37 14.90 -2.99
C SER A 160 -13.97 15.75 -4.12
N ALA A 161 -14.45 15.09 -5.18
CA ALA A 161 -15.24 15.75 -6.21
C ALA A 161 -16.58 16.18 -5.68
#